data_06fe03372c99b6ef5e92bde3e686095a
#
_entry.id   06fe03372c99b6ef5e92bde3e686095a
#
_cell.length_a   1.000
_cell.length_b   1.000
_cell.length_c   1.000
_cell.angle_alpha   90.00
_cell.angle_beta   90.00
_cell.angle_gamma   90.00
#
_symmetry.space_group_name_H-M   'P 1'
#
loop_
_entity.id
_entity.type
_entity.pdbx_description
1 polymer ?
#
loop_
_entity_poly.entity_id
_entity_poly.type
_entity_poly.pdbx_seq_one_letter_code
_entity_poly.pdbx_strand_id
1 'polypeptide(L)'
;FVNGVLRNISRSLDKIEYPKDKKEYLSVCYSIPMWIIEMWSQQYGIERTEQILNSLYETNEYTTIRVDSNKMSHKQVIVEFEKENISVKQSELYGNALYIKGYDSLEKLKLFEDGIITVQDESSMLVGLASGVKENDYVMDVCAAPGGKSIHISQLMNGTGTVQARDLTENKER
;
A
#
# COMPACT_ATOMS: atom_id res chain seq x y z
N PHE A 1 26.01 -7.58 -23.32
CA PHE A 1 26.10 -8.72 -22.39
C PHE A 1 24.70 -9.04 -21.78
N VAL A 2 24.06 -8.12 -21.07
CA VAL A 2 22.76 -8.34 -20.38
C VAL A 2 21.68 -8.88 -21.32
N ASN A 3 21.50 -8.26 -22.51
CA ASN A 3 20.50 -8.72 -23.49
C ASN A 3 20.77 -10.15 -23.97
N GLY A 4 22.05 -10.56 -24.09
CA GLY A 4 22.42 -11.93 -24.45
C GLY A 4 22.01 -12.93 -23.38
N VAL A 5 22.23 -12.60 -22.10
CA VAL A 5 21.82 -13.43 -20.95
C VAL A 5 20.30 -13.55 -20.89
N LEU A 6 19.59 -12.43 -20.98
CA LEU A 6 18.11 -12.43 -20.93
C LEU A 6 17.49 -13.24 -22.07
N ARG A 7 18.01 -13.12 -23.30
CA ARG A 7 17.55 -13.93 -24.45
C ARG A 7 17.83 -15.42 -24.24
N ASN A 8 18.98 -15.78 -23.65
CA ASN A 8 19.30 -17.16 -23.37
C ASN A 8 18.36 -17.75 -22.33
N ILE A 9 18.10 -17.02 -21.23
CA ILE A 9 17.13 -17.41 -20.20
C ILE A 9 15.75 -17.59 -20.81
N SER A 10 15.27 -16.60 -21.58
CA SER A 10 13.95 -16.67 -22.26
C SER A 10 13.78 -17.88 -23.16
N ARG A 11 14.84 -18.35 -23.82
CA ARG A 11 14.81 -19.54 -24.69
C ARG A 11 14.90 -20.86 -23.95
N SER A 12 15.23 -20.85 -22.66
CA SER A 12 15.45 -22.03 -21.83
C SER A 12 14.54 -22.08 -20.59
N LEU A 13 13.46 -21.29 -20.57
CA LEU A 13 12.51 -21.26 -19.45
C LEU A 13 11.90 -22.64 -19.18
N ASP A 14 11.63 -23.40 -20.23
CA ASP A 14 11.12 -24.77 -20.18
C ASP A 14 12.11 -25.81 -19.62
N LYS A 15 13.38 -25.47 -19.52
CA LYS A 15 14.46 -26.32 -18.99
C LYS A 15 14.86 -26.00 -17.55
N ILE A 16 14.18 -25.06 -16.91
CA ILE A 16 14.45 -24.72 -15.53
C ILE A 16 13.96 -25.84 -14.64
N GLU A 17 14.87 -26.48 -13.93
CA GLU A 17 14.56 -27.48 -12.92
C GLU A 17 14.42 -26.79 -11.55
N TYR A 18 13.27 -26.97 -10.92
CA TYR A 18 13.04 -26.46 -9.57
C TYR A 18 13.41 -27.48 -8.52
N PRO A 19 13.80 -27.04 -7.31
CA PRO A 19 14.05 -27.94 -6.18
C PRO A 19 12.86 -28.87 -5.91
N LYS A 20 13.17 -30.14 -5.53
CA LYS A 20 12.14 -31.13 -5.19
C LYS A 20 11.61 -30.94 -3.78
N ASP A 21 12.42 -30.43 -2.87
CA ASP A 21 11.95 -30.08 -1.53
C ASP A 21 10.98 -28.90 -1.60
N LYS A 22 9.86 -29.02 -0.91
CA LYS A 22 8.78 -28.03 -1.00
C LYS A 22 9.18 -26.67 -0.46
N LYS A 23 10.00 -26.59 0.58
CA LYS A 23 10.45 -25.33 1.17
C LYS A 23 11.47 -24.64 0.26
N GLU A 24 12.42 -25.42 -0.28
CA GLU A 24 13.38 -24.92 -1.26
C GLU A 24 12.67 -24.44 -2.52
N TYR A 25 11.69 -25.18 -3.00
CA TYR A 25 10.84 -24.78 -4.13
C TYR A 25 10.19 -23.42 -3.87
N LEU A 26 9.53 -23.24 -2.72
CA LEU A 26 8.89 -21.96 -2.36
C LEU A 26 9.90 -20.82 -2.26
N SER A 27 11.06 -21.08 -1.66
CA SER A 27 12.13 -20.08 -1.56
C SER A 27 12.58 -19.58 -2.93
N VAL A 28 12.80 -20.50 -3.87
CA VAL A 28 13.26 -20.17 -5.24
C VAL A 28 12.15 -19.52 -6.06
N CYS A 29 10.94 -20.11 -6.09
CA CYS A 29 9.84 -19.61 -6.90
C CYS A 29 9.38 -18.22 -6.50
N TYR A 30 9.35 -17.93 -5.20
CA TYR A 30 8.87 -16.64 -4.68
C TYR A 30 10.00 -15.68 -4.32
N SER A 31 11.27 -16.07 -4.56
CA SER A 31 12.44 -15.26 -4.21
C SER A 31 12.45 -14.81 -2.74
N ILE A 32 11.97 -15.66 -1.85
CA ILE A 32 11.91 -15.42 -0.41
C ILE A 32 13.00 -16.21 0.30
N PRO A 33 13.81 -15.60 1.17
CA PRO A 33 14.85 -16.30 1.91
C PRO A 33 14.34 -17.52 2.67
N MET A 34 15.13 -18.62 2.66
CA MET A 34 14.76 -19.90 3.27
C MET A 34 14.32 -19.76 4.74
N TRP A 35 15.01 -18.94 5.53
CA TRP A 35 14.68 -18.75 6.94
C TRP A 35 13.27 -18.18 7.16
N ILE A 36 12.75 -17.37 6.24
CA ILE A 36 11.37 -16.86 6.28
C ILE A 36 10.39 -18.00 5.97
N ILE A 37 10.69 -18.81 4.94
CA ILE A 37 9.88 -19.98 4.60
C ILE A 37 9.80 -20.96 5.78
N GLU A 38 10.92 -21.22 6.45
CA GLU A 38 10.98 -22.09 7.63
C GLU A 38 10.14 -21.52 8.78
N MET A 39 10.32 -20.25 9.10
CA MET A 39 9.60 -19.56 10.17
C MET A 39 8.08 -19.58 9.93
N TRP A 40 7.63 -19.23 8.73
CA TRP A 40 6.21 -19.23 8.40
C TRP A 40 5.64 -20.65 8.33
N SER A 41 6.41 -21.61 7.81
CA SER A 41 5.98 -23.02 7.78
C SER A 41 5.83 -23.62 9.17
N GLN A 42 6.67 -23.22 10.14
CA GLN A 42 6.51 -23.63 11.54
C GLN A 42 5.27 -22.99 12.19
N GLN A 43 4.98 -21.73 11.85
CA GLN A 43 3.89 -20.98 12.47
C GLN A 43 2.53 -21.30 11.86
N TYR A 44 2.45 -21.44 10.54
CA TYR A 44 1.18 -21.51 9.78
C TYR A 44 0.99 -22.85 9.04
N GLY A 45 2.02 -23.69 8.96
CA GLY A 45 2.06 -24.85 8.09
C GLY A 45 2.45 -24.51 6.64
N ILE A 46 2.95 -25.50 5.91
CA ILE A 46 3.52 -25.30 4.57
C ILE A 46 2.47 -24.83 3.53
N GLU A 47 1.25 -25.36 3.61
CA GLU A 47 0.17 -25.04 2.70
C GLU A 47 -0.29 -23.58 2.86
N ARG A 48 -0.44 -23.14 4.12
CA ARG A 48 -0.80 -21.76 4.41
C ARG A 48 0.30 -20.77 4.03
N THR A 49 1.56 -21.19 4.22
CA THR A 49 2.73 -20.40 3.77
C THR A 49 2.68 -20.18 2.25
N GLU A 50 2.39 -21.25 1.48
CA GLU A 50 2.25 -21.12 0.02
C GLU A 50 1.09 -20.20 -0.38
N GLN A 51 -0.05 -20.26 0.31
CA GLN A 51 -1.16 -19.32 0.06
C GLN A 51 -0.77 -17.86 0.33
N ILE A 52 -0.04 -17.60 1.42
CA ILE A 52 0.49 -16.27 1.74
C ILE A 52 1.42 -15.79 0.62
N LEU A 53 2.35 -16.64 0.19
CA LEU A 53 3.29 -16.31 -0.88
C LEU A 53 2.57 -16.02 -2.20
N ASN A 54 1.58 -16.83 -2.57
CA ASN A 54 0.75 -16.59 -3.76
C ASN A 54 0.09 -15.21 -3.71
N SER A 55 -0.51 -14.86 -2.57
CA SER A 55 -1.21 -13.57 -2.43
C SER A 55 -0.29 -12.36 -2.52
N LEU A 56 1.02 -12.49 -2.18
CA LEU A 56 2.00 -11.42 -2.36
C LEU A 56 2.30 -11.12 -3.84
N TYR A 57 2.06 -12.09 -4.73
CA TYR A 57 2.28 -11.95 -6.17
C TYR A 57 0.99 -11.69 -6.96
N GLU A 58 -0.16 -11.74 -6.30
CA GLU A 58 -1.39 -11.27 -6.91
C GLU A 58 -1.27 -9.77 -7.15
N THR A 59 -1.28 -9.38 -8.41
CA THR A 59 -1.23 -7.97 -8.78
C THR A 59 -2.53 -7.30 -8.37
N ASN A 60 -2.48 -6.46 -7.35
CA ASN A 60 -3.58 -5.57 -7.07
C ASN A 60 -3.64 -4.52 -8.19
N GLU A 61 -4.58 -4.66 -9.10
CA GLU A 61 -4.76 -3.73 -10.22
C GLU A 61 -5.21 -2.32 -9.77
N TYR A 62 -5.61 -2.18 -8.51
CA TYR A 62 -6.09 -0.94 -7.94
C TYR A 62 -5.06 -0.32 -7.00
N THR A 63 -4.94 1.00 -7.09
CA THR A 63 -4.23 1.79 -6.09
C THR A 63 -5.21 2.29 -5.03
N THR A 64 -4.89 2.05 -3.78
CA THR A 64 -5.71 2.54 -2.67
C THR A 64 -5.33 3.98 -2.34
N ILE A 65 -6.32 4.85 -2.32
CA ILE A 65 -6.15 6.26 -1.97
C ILE A 65 -7.10 6.66 -0.85
N ARG A 66 -6.65 7.62 -0.04
CA ARG A 66 -7.48 8.31 0.94
C ARG A 66 -7.87 9.69 0.43
N VAL A 67 -9.13 10.03 0.57
CA VAL A 67 -9.66 11.37 0.27
C VAL A 67 -9.63 12.25 1.51
N ASP A 68 -9.11 13.47 1.38
CA ASP A 68 -9.25 14.51 2.40
C ASP A 68 -10.63 15.16 2.29
N SER A 69 -11.55 14.70 3.13
CA SER A 69 -12.93 15.19 3.14
C SER A 69 -13.07 16.65 3.60
N ASN A 70 -12.02 17.24 4.20
CA ASN A 70 -12.00 18.66 4.56
C ASN A 70 -11.80 19.56 3.33
N LYS A 71 -11.20 19.00 2.25
CA LYS A 71 -10.98 19.70 0.98
C LYS A 71 -12.07 19.41 -0.05
N MET A 72 -12.44 18.13 -0.18
CA MET A 72 -13.42 17.67 -1.17
C MET A 72 -14.11 16.39 -0.71
N SER A 73 -15.42 16.27 -0.89
CA SER A 73 -16.13 15.04 -0.55
C SER A 73 -15.72 13.89 -1.47
N HIS A 74 -15.74 12.66 -0.95
CA HIS A 74 -15.41 11.47 -1.76
C HIS A 74 -16.31 11.33 -2.99
N LYS A 75 -17.59 11.77 -2.92
CA LYS A 75 -18.51 11.76 -4.07
C LYS A 75 -18.04 12.69 -5.19
N GLN A 76 -17.56 13.88 -4.85
CA GLN A 76 -17.01 14.81 -5.83
C GLN A 76 -15.71 14.27 -6.45
N VAL A 77 -14.85 13.66 -5.64
CA VAL A 77 -13.63 12.99 -6.13
C VAL A 77 -13.95 11.89 -7.13
N ILE A 78 -14.97 11.06 -6.85
CA ILE A 78 -15.43 10.01 -7.80
C ILE A 78 -15.85 10.65 -9.13
N VAL A 79 -16.65 11.71 -9.10
CA VAL A 79 -17.11 12.41 -10.32
C VAL A 79 -15.92 12.98 -11.12
N GLU A 80 -14.91 13.54 -10.46
CA GLU A 80 -13.72 14.04 -11.16
C GLU A 80 -12.94 12.90 -11.83
N PHE A 81 -12.75 11.77 -11.15
CA PHE A 81 -12.10 10.61 -11.74
C PHE A 81 -12.88 10.00 -12.93
N GLU A 82 -14.21 9.97 -12.85
CA GLU A 82 -15.06 9.49 -13.95
C GLU A 82 -14.90 10.35 -15.21
N LYS A 83 -14.73 11.68 -15.08
CA LYS A 83 -14.45 12.57 -16.21
C LYS A 83 -13.14 12.25 -16.91
N GLU A 84 -12.16 11.73 -16.17
CA GLU A 84 -10.84 11.33 -16.67
C GLU A 84 -10.82 9.85 -17.10
N ASN A 85 -11.95 9.13 -17.11
CA ASN A 85 -12.08 7.71 -17.38
C ASN A 85 -11.27 6.82 -16.41
N ILE A 86 -11.05 7.27 -15.20
CA ILE A 86 -10.40 6.50 -14.14
C ILE A 86 -11.47 5.67 -13.43
N SER A 87 -11.27 4.37 -13.36
CA SER A 87 -12.17 3.46 -12.66
C SER A 87 -12.02 3.64 -11.15
N VAL A 88 -13.14 3.80 -10.45
CA VAL A 88 -13.17 4.00 -9.00
C VAL A 88 -14.08 2.98 -8.35
N LYS A 89 -13.58 2.36 -7.28
CA LYS A 89 -14.37 1.51 -6.38
C LYS A 89 -14.25 2.08 -4.96
N GLN A 90 -15.38 2.28 -4.29
CA GLN A 90 -15.38 2.75 -2.90
C GLN A 90 -15.14 1.58 -1.94
N SER A 91 -14.40 1.82 -0.86
CA SER A 91 -14.24 0.86 0.22
C SER A 91 -15.55 0.67 0.99
N GLU A 92 -15.77 -0.56 1.45
CA GLU A 92 -16.88 -0.91 2.35
C GLU A 92 -16.56 -0.58 3.82
N LEU A 93 -15.26 -0.46 4.17
CA LEU A 93 -14.82 -0.25 5.55
C LEU A 93 -14.67 1.24 5.90
N TYR A 94 -14.28 2.07 4.93
CA TYR A 94 -14.06 3.50 5.17
C TYR A 94 -14.48 4.34 3.95
N GLY A 95 -15.49 5.19 4.11
CA GLY A 95 -16.06 5.96 3.01
C GLY A 95 -15.10 6.90 2.27
N ASN A 96 -14.01 7.34 2.92
CA ASN A 96 -12.98 8.16 2.30
C ASN A 96 -11.82 7.33 1.71
N ALA A 97 -11.88 6.00 1.76
CA ALA A 97 -10.97 5.11 1.06
C ALA A 97 -11.56 4.73 -0.30
N LEU A 98 -10.80 4.99 -1.36
CA LEU A 98 -11.16 4.64 -2.73
C LEU A 98 -10.04 3.77 -3.34
N TYR A 99 -10.45 2.86 -4.21
CA TYR A 99 -9.55 2.06 -5.05
C TYR A 99 -9.65 2.58 -6.48
N ILE A 100 -8.55 3.06 -7.03
CA ILE A 100 -8.51 3.66 -8.38
C ILE A 100 -7.68 2.83 -9.34
N LYS A 101 -8.07 2.81 -10.62
CA LYS A 101 -7.38 2.08 -11.69
C LYS A 101 -7.58 2.80 -13.01
N GLY A 102 -6.59 2.68 -13.92
CA GLY A 102 -6.69 3.20 -15.29
C GLY A 102 -6.16 4.62 -15.45
N TYR A 103 -5.17 4.99 -14.65
CA TYR A 103 -4.42 6.25 -14.78
C TYR A 103 -2.97 5.97 -15.19
N ASP A 104 -2.30 6.91 -15.84
CA ASP A 104 -0.90 6.78 -16.28
C ASP A 104 0.09 6.93 -15.13
N SER A 105 -0.06 8.00 -14.33
CA SER A 105 0.83 8.36 -13.23
C SER A 105 0.05 9.18 -12.21
N LEU A 106 0.23 8.84 -10.92
CA LEU A 106 -0.39 9.57 -9.80
C LEU A 106 0.00 11.05 -9.79
N GLU A 107 1.26 11.35 -10.09
CA GLU A 107 1.81 12.71 -10.07
C GLU A 107 1.14 13.63 -11.09
N LYS A 108 0.53 13.07 -12.15
CA LYS A 108 -0.22 13.83 -13.16
C LYS A 108 -1.67 14.11 -12.78
N LEU A 109 -2.17 13.43 -11.75
CA LEU A 109 -3.54 13.64 -11.29
C LEU A 109 -3.64 14.94 -10.51
N LYS A 110 -4.50 15.84 -10.97
CA LYS A 110 -4.70 17.13 -10.32
C LYS A 110 -5.14 17.00 -8.86
N LEU A 111 -5.99 16.02 -8.55
CA LEU A 111 -6.42 15.72 -7.18
C LEU A 111 -5.27 15.30 -6.27
N PHE A 112 -4.23 14.67 -6.82
CA PHE A 112 -3.03 14.31 -6.08
C PHE A 112 -2.11 15.52 -5.89
N GLU A 113 -1.88 16.31 -6.95
CA GLU A 113 -1.10 17.57 -6.91
C GLU A 113 -1.69 18.56 -5.89
N ASP A 114 -3.01 18.71 -5.87
CA ASP A 114 -3.74 19.60 -4.94
C ASP A 114 -3.81 19.01 -3.50
N GLY A 115 -3.27 17.79 -3.29
CA GLY A 115 -3.28 17.09 -2.00
C GLY A 115 -4.69 16.77 -1.49
N ILE A 116 -5.65 16.60 -2.40
CA ILE A 116 -7.03 16.16 -2.09
C ILE A 116 -7.04 14.66 -1.86
N ILE A 117 -6.19 13.93 -2.55
CA ILE A 117 -5.99 12.50 -2.37
C ILE A 117 -4.56 12.18 -1.94
N THR A 118 -4.41 11.09 -1.19
CA THR A 118 -3.12 10.56 -0.74
C THR A 118 -3.10 9.05 -0.93
N VAL A 119 -2.01 8.49 -1.45
CA VAL A 119 -1.85 7.03 -1.50
C VAL A 119 -1.64 6.50 -0.09
N GLN A 120 -2.51 5.62 0.32
CA GLN A 120 -2.42 4.96 1.63
C GLN A 120 -3.22 3.67 1.61
N ASP A 121 -2.69 2.63 2.25
CA ASP A 121 -3.43 1.39 2.46
C ASP A 121 -4.59 1.58 3.43
N GLU A 122 -5.69 0.90 3.17
CA GLU A 122 -6.88 0.97 4.00
C GLU A 122 -6.61 0.56 5.46
N SER A 123 -5.81 -0.48 5.68
CA SER A 123 -5.36 -0.88 7.01
C SER A 123 -4.66 0.25 7.78
N SER A 124 -3.87 1.06 7.08
CA SER A 124 -3.23 2.26 7.65
C SER A 124 -4.23 3.38 7.96
N MET A 125 -5.30 3.49 7.17
CA MET A 125 -6.39 4.45 7.45
C MET A 125 -7.18 4.03 8.70
N LEU A 126 -7.44 2.73 8.86
CA LEU A 126 -8.15 2.19 10.02
C LEU A 126 -7.41 2.47 11.33
N VAL A 127 -6.08 2.54 11.32
CA VAL A 127 -5.29 2.96 12.51
C VAL A 127 -5.67 4.38 12.95
N GLY A 128 -5.80 5.32 12.01
CA GLY A 128 -6.26 6.67 12.32
C GLY A 128 -7.65 6.69 12.94
N LEU A 129 -8.60 5.94 12.36
CA LEU A 129 -9.96 5.83 12.90
C LEU A 129 -9.98 5.19 14.28
N ALA A 130 -9.22 4.11 14.48
CA ALA A 130 -9.15 3.39 15.76
C ALA A 130 -8.51 4.22 16.88
N SER A 131 -7.72 5.25 16.55
CA SER A 131 -7.15 6.16 17.55
C SER A 131 -8.21 6.96 18.31
N GLY A 132 -9.38 7.16 17.71
CA GLY A 132 -10.50 7.87 18.32
C GLY A 132 -10.23 9.36 18.57
N VAL A 133 -9.31 9.96 17.81
CA VAL A 133 -8.93 11.38 17.94
C VAL A 133 -10.13 12.30 17.74
N LYS A 134 -10.11 13.42 18.47
CA LYS A 134 -11.12 14.46 18.44
C LYS A 134 -10.49 15.81 18.13
N GLU A 135 -11.32 16.75 17.72
CA GLU A 135 -10.87 18.14 17.53
C GLU A 135 -10.15 18.67 18.77
N ASN A 136 -9.08 19.43 18.53
CA ASN A 136 -8.20 20.03 19.53
C ASN A 136 -7.37 19.06 20.37
N ASP A 137 -7.32 17.76 20.03
CA ASP A 137 -6.44 16.81 20.70
C ASP A 137 -4.95 17.13 20.44
N TYR A 138 -4.12 16.71 21.38
CA TYR A 138 -2.67 16.66 21.21
C TYR A 138 -2.25 15.20 21.00
N VAL A 139 -1.73 14.88 19.82
CA VAL A 139 -1.34 13.53 19.43
C VAL A 139 0.17 13.47 19.19
N MET A 140 0.81 12.42 19.67
CA MET A 140 2.22 12.12 19.37
C MET A 140 2.31 10.88 18.51
N ASP A 141 2.84 11.05 17.26
CA ASP A 141 3.20 9.96 16.37
C ASP A 141 4.71 9.73 16.47
N VAL A 142 5.12 8.63 17.11
CA VAL A 142 6.54 8.33 17.40
C VAL A 142 7.24 7.55 16.29
N CYS A 143 6.51 7.14 15.24
CA CYS A 143 7.01 6.46 14.04
C CYS A 143 6.37 7.08 12.81
N ALA A 144 6.52 8.39 12.66
CA ALA A 144 5.68 9.19 11.76
C ALA A 144 6.00 9.03 10.28
N ALA A 145 7.27 8.86 9.93
CA ALA A 145 7.70 8.91 8.53
C ALA A 145 7.08 7.78 7.67
N PRO A 146 6.65 8.10 6.45
CA PRO A 146 6.68 9.38 5.73
C PRO A 146 5.51 10.35 6.02
N GLY A 147 4.75 10.16 7.10
CA GLY A 147 3.72 11.10 7.55
C GLY A 147 2.27 10.73 7.20
N GLY A 148 2.03 9.65 6.47
CA GLY A 148 0.69 9.27 6.01
C GLY A 148 -0.35 9.12 7.13
N LYS A 149 0.03 8.56 8.29
CA LYS A 149 -0.84 8.43 9.47
C LYS A 149 -0.99 9.75 10.21
N SER A 150 0.11 10.49 10.41
CA SER A 150 0.10 11.81 11.06
C SER A 150 -0.81 12.79 10.33
N ILE A 151 -0.72 12.85 8.99
CA ILE A 151 -1.58 13.68 8.15
C ILE A 151 -3.05 13.24 8.27
N HIS A 152 -3.31 11.93 8.24
CA HIS A 152 -4.65 11.40 8.41
C HIS A 152 -5.27 11.79 9.75
N ILE A 153 -4.51 11.68 10.83
CA ILE A 153 -4.93 12.11 12.18
C ILE A 153 -5.26 13.61 12.19
N SER A 154 -4.42 14.45 11.58
CA SER A 154 -4.69 15.88 11.46
C SER A 154 -5.99 16.16 10.67
N GLN A 155 -6.25 15.42 9.60
CA GLN A 155 -7.49 15.52 8.82
C GLN A 155 -8.71 15.09 9.65
N LEU A 156 -8.61 14.02 10.43
CA LEU A 156 -9.67 13.57 11.34
C LEU A 156 -10.00 14.59 12.44
N MET A 157 -9.01 15.39 12.84
CA MET A 157 -9.19 16.52 13.76
C MET A 157 -9.67 17.79 13.08
N ASN A 158 -10.07 17.76 11.80
CA ASN A 158 -10.48 18.93 11.01
C ASN A 158 -9.41 20.05 10.99
N GLY A 159 -8.13 19.71 11.02
CA GLY A 159 -7.02 20.66 11.07
C GLY A 159 -6.90 21.43 12.39
N THR A 160 -7.61 20.99 13.43
CA THR A 160 -7.48 21.55 14.78
C THR A 160 -6.48 20.74 15.62
N GLY A 161 -6.13 21.22 16.81
CA GLY A 161 -5.21 20.52 17.71
C GLY A 161 -3.76 20.47 17.21
N THR A 162 -3.01 19.48 17.65
CA THR A 162 -1.59 19.35 17.33
C THR A 162 -1.21 17.89 17.13
N VAL A 163 -0.53 17.59 16.03
CA VAL A 163 0.14 16.31 15.80
C VAL A 163 1.63 16.52 15.88
N GLN A 164 2.27 15.96 16.91
CA GLN A 164 3.72 15.94 17.03
C GLN A 164 4.26 14.68 16.37
N ALA A 165 4.77 14.82 15.15
CA ALA A 165 5.40 13.75 14.38
C ALA A 165 6.88 13.61 14.78
N ARG A 166 7.34 12.40 15.05
CA ARG A 166 8.74 12.04 15.33
C ARG A 166 9.11 10.76 14.59
N ASP A 167 10.36 10.66 14.14
CA ASP A 167 10.92 9.43 13.58
C ASP A 167 12.40 9.29 13.97
N LEU A 168 12.98 8.10 13.73
CA LEU A 168 14.36 7.75 14.14
C LEU A 168 15.43 8.53 13.39
N THR A 169 15.16 9.01 12.18
CA THR A 169 16.16 9.68 11.33
C THR A 169 15.56 10.87 10.60
N GLU A 170 16.27 12.00 10.59
CA GLU A 170 15.90 13.23 9.86
C GLU A 170 15.62 13.02 8.39
N ASN A 171 16.24 12.02 7.74
CA ASN A 171 16.05 11.73 6.33
C ASN A 171 14.67 11.12 5.99
N LYS A 172 13.89 10.72 6.99
CA LYS A 172 12.53 10.17 6.81
C LYS A 172 11.43 11.19 7.03
N GLU A 173 11.77 12.39 7.51
CA GLU A 173 10.81 13.45 7.81
C GLU A 173 10.64 14.47 6.66
N ARG A 174 11.31 14.23 5.50
CA ARG A 174 11.27 15.11 4.32
C ARG A 174 10.33 14.62 3.25
#